data_552e71f3cb103f6c5e9db218a4e19211
#
_entry.id   552e71f3cb103f6c5e9db218a4e19211
#
_cell.length_a   1.000
_cell.length_b   1.000
_cell.length_c   1.000
_cell.angle_alpha   90.00
_cell.angle_beta   90.00
_cell.angle_gamma   90.00
#
_symmetry.space_group_name_H-M   'P 1'
#
loop_
_entity.id
_entity.type
_entity.pdbx_description
1 polymer ?
#
loop_
_entity_poly.entity_id
_entity_poly.type
_entity_poly.pdbx_seq_one_letter_code
_entity_poly.pdbx_strand_id
1 'polypeptide(L)'
;NATGNMEQKYNYLKLAETAYLRAIEIEPRYSRALYALSVLYVYELDEPAKAIPYLERVLDIEKKHTDAMFVLARAYYSTYEFDKAVEMYDKIISVTTSDKKKADAEANKKIVLDASYGQ
;
A
#
# COMPACT_ATOMS: atom_id res chain seq x y z
N ASN A 1 26.28 -12.48 -11.46
CA ASN A 1 25.86 -13.46 -10.48
C ASN A 1 24.59 -12.97 -9.74
N ALA A 2 24.00 -13.81 -8.91
CA ALA A 2 22.77 -13.48 -8.21
C ALA A 2 22.92 -12.25 -7.31
N THR A 3 24.06 -12.11 -6.61
CA THR A 3 24.34 -10.97 -5.74
C THR A 3 24.42 -9.68 -6.55
N GLY A 4 25.11 -9.68 -7.69
CA GLY A 4 25.20 -8.51 -8.57
C GLY A 4 23.84 -8.11 -9.12
N ASN A 5 23.00 -9.08 -9.48
CA ASN A 5 21.64 -8.81 -9.97
C ASN A 5 20.77 -8.22 -8.89
N MET A 6 20.90 -8.67 -7.64
CA MET A 6 20.15 -8.15 -6.52
C MET A 6 20.56 -6.70 -6.18
N GLU A 7 21.88 -6.41 -6.20
CA GLU A 7 22.38 -5.06 -6.00
C GLU A 7 21.88 -4.12 -7.09
N GLN A 8 21.93 -4.57 -8.34
CA GLN A 8 21.48 -3.79 -9.48
C GLN A 8 20.00 -3.48 -9.37
N LYS A 9 19.19 -4.49 -9.03
CA LYS A 9 17.77 -4.30 -8.81
C LYS A 9 17.51 -3.28 -7.70
N TYR A 10 18.19 -3.42 -6.57
CA TYR A 10 18.05 -2.49 -5.45
C TYR A 10 18.39 -1.06 -5.86
N ASN A 11 19.46 -0.88 -6.63
CA ASN A 11 19.85 0.45 -7.10
C ASN A 11 18.78 1.07 -8.01
N TYR A 12 18.16 0.28 -8.88
CA TYR A 12 17.05 0.76 -9.71
C TYR A 12 15.84 1.15 -8.87
N LEU A 13 15.53 0.37 -7.83
CA LEU A 13 14.42 0.69 -6.93
C LEU A 13 14.68 1.99 -6.17
N LYS A 14 15.91 2.23 -5.74
CA LYS A 14 16.28 3.48 -5.06
C LYS A 14 16.23 4.67 -6.01
N LEU A 15 16.59 4.49 -7.27
CA LEU A 15 16.43 5.53 -8.29
C LEU A 15 14.95 5.84 -8.53
N ALA A 16 14.10 4.82 -8.56
CA ALA A 16 12.65 5.01 -8.70
C ALA A 16 12.10 5.77 -7.51
N GLU A 17 12.53 5.43 -6.29
CA GLU A 17 12.14 6.15 -5.08
C GLU A 17 12.48 7.63 -5.20
N THR A 18 13.70 7.94 -5.59
CA THR A 18 14.16 9.31 -5.75
C THR A 18 13.32 10.07 -6.78
N ALA A 19 13.01 9.42 -7.91
CA ALA A 19 12.20 10.03 -8.95
C ALA A 19 10.78 10.34 -8.48
N TYR A 20 10.15 9.41 -7.77
CA TYR A 20 8.80 9.62 -7.24
C TYR A 20 8.79 10.72 -6.17
N LEU A 21 9.77 10.73 -5.27
CA LEU A 21 9.90 11.78 -4.25
C LEU A 21 10.06 13.15 -4.91
N ARG A 22 10.83 13.23 -5.99
CA ARG A 22 11.00 14.47 -6.73
C ARG A 22 9.70 14.94 -7.37
N ALA A 23 8.95 14.01 -7.96
CA ALA A 23 7.66 14.31 -8.57
C ALA A 23 6.68 14.86 -7.53
N ILE A 24 6.66 14.26 -6.33
CA ILE A 24 5.78 14.66 -5.23
C ILE A 24 6.21 16.03 -4.66
N GLU A 25 7.51 16.30 -4.61
CA GLU A 25 8.03 17.60 -4.20
C GLU A 25 7.54 18.70 -5.14
N ILE A 26 7.53 18.42 -6.44
CA ILE A 26 7.07 19.39 -7.46
C ILE A 26 5.55 19.52 -7.43
N GLU A 27 4.83 18.41 -7.30
CA GLU A 27 3.37 18.39 -7.26
C GLU A 27 2.87 17.50 -6.11
N PRO A 28 2.66 18.09 -4.90
CA PRO A 28 2.30 17.29 -3.70
C PRO A 28 0.99 16.51 -3.81
N ARG A 29 0.11 16.85 -4.74
CA ARG A 29 -1.16 16.15 -4.97
C ARG A 29 -1.13 15.27 -6.21
N TYR A 30 0.05 14.90 -6.68
CA TYR A 30 0.18 14.00 -7.82
C TYR A 30 -0.11 12.56 -7.37
N SER A 31 -1.38 12.20 -7.45
CA SER A 31 -1.90 10.94 -6.92
C SER A 31 -1.19 9.71 -7.49
N ARG A 32 -0.89 9.70 -8.78
CA ARG A 32 -0.21 8.57 -9.43
C ARG A 32 1.19 8.34 -8.86
N ALA A 33 1.93 9.42 -8.61
CA ALA A 33 3.27 9.31 -8.01
C ALA A 33 3.18 8.88 -6.55
N LEU A 34 2.22 9.42 -5.80
CA LEU A 34 1.98 9.02 -4.40
C LEU A 34 1.67 7.53 -4.31
N TYR A 35 0.81 7.03 -5.19
CA TYR A 35 0.43 5.62 -5.22
C TYR A 35 1.61 4.74 -5.64
N ALA A 36 2.31 5.11 -6.70
CA ALA A 36 3.46 4.33 -7.21
C ALA A 36 4.56 4.22 -6.15
N LEU A 37 4.86 5.32 -5.45
CA LEU A 37 5.85 5.31 -4.37
C LEU A 37 5.41 4.38 -3.24
N SER A 38 4.13 4.40 -2.90
CA SER A 38 3.57 3.54 -1.85
C SER A 38 3.70 2.06 -2.20
N VAL A 39 3.39 1.69 -3.43
CA VAL A 39 3.54 0.31 -3.92
C VAL A 39 5.01 -0.12 -3.83
N LEU A 40 5.91 0.76 -4.24
CA LEU A 40 7.36 0.52 -4.15
C LEU A 40 7.78 0.22 -2.71
N TYR A 41 7.34 1.04 -1.76
CA TYR A 41 7.68 0.85 -0.36
C TYR A 41 7.13 -0.46 0.22
N VAL A 42 5.88 -0.78 -0.07
CA VAL A 42 5.23 -1.97 0.52
C VAL A 42 5.78 -3.26 -0.06
N TYR A 43 5.91 -3.34 -1.38
CA TYR A 43 6.16 -4.61 -2.06
C TYR A 43 7.60 -4.82 -2.52
N GLU A 44 8.35 -3.76 -2.77
CA GLU A 44 9.69 -3.89 -3.33
C GLU A 44 10.79 -3.56 -2.34
N LEU A 45 10.62 -2.51 -1.53
CA LEU A 45 11.65 -2.06 -0.59
C LEU A 45 11.43 -2.57 0.84
N ASP A 46 10.31 -3.27 1.08
CA ASP A 46 9.96 -3.79 2.40
C ASP A 46 10.00 -2.71 3.49
N GLU A 47 9.42 -1.55 3.18
CA GLU A 47 9.32 -0.42 4.09
C GLU A 47 7.86 0.05 4.19
N PRO A 48 6.95 -0.84 4.66
CA PRO A 48 5.50 -0.52 4.64
C PRO A 48 5.13 0.70 5.47
N ALA A 49 5.83 0.96 6.57
CA ALA A 49 5.53 2.12 7.40
C ALA A 49 5.70 3.43 6.63
N LYS A 50 6.67 3.50 5.72
CA LYS A 50 6.89 4.71 4.91
C LYS A 50 5.75 4.97 3.93
N ALA A 51 5.04 3.92 3.51
CA ALA A 51 3.95 4.05 2.55
C ALA A 51 2.68 4.67 3.14
N ILE A 52 2.46 4.48 4.44
CA ILE A 52 1.20 4.85 5.08
C ILE A 52 0.81 6.32 4.86
N PRO A 53 1.67 7.31 5.15
CA PRO A 53 1.27 8.71 4.95
C PRO A 53 1.00 9.06 3.48
N TYR A 54 1.71 8.44 2.55
CA TYR A 54 1.47 8.69 1.12
C TYR A 54 0.14 8.09 0.66
N LEU A 55 -0.20 6.90 1.16
CA LEU A 55 -1.49 6.26 0.84
C LEU A 55 -2.66 7.03 1.44
N GLU A 56 -2.50 7.55 2.65
CA GLU A 56 -3.52 8.40 3.26
C GLU A 56 -3.77 9.64 2.40
N ARG A 57 -2.70 10.23 1.84
CA ARG A 57 -2.83 11.36 0.91
C ARG A 57 -3.52 10.96 -0.39
N VAL A 58 -3.24 9.76 -0.93
CA VAL A 58 -3.97 9.27 -2.11
C VAL A 58 -5.46 9.24 -1.82
N LEU A 59 -5.85 8.71 -0.67
CA LEU A 59 -7.27 8.57 -0.32
C LEU A 59 -7.93 9.90 0.01
N ASP A 60 -7.17 10.91 0.44
CA ASP A 60 -7.69 12.28 0.58
C ASP A 60 -8.04 12.87 -0.78
N ILE A 61 -7.29 12.52 -1.82
CA ILE A 61 -7.48 13.02 -3.17
C ILE A 61 -8.54 12.19 -3.91
N GLU A 62 -8.44 10.86 -3.82
CA GLU A 62 -9.32 9.90 -4.48
C GLU A 62 -9.98 9.01 -3.44
N LYS A 63 -11.13 9.44 -2.93
CA LYS A 63 -11.82 8.83 -1.79
C LYS A 63 -12.20 7.37 -2.00
N LYS A 64 -12.40 6.94 -3.24
CA LYS A 64 -12.84 5.58 -3.56
C LYS A 64 -11.80 4.76 -4.30
N HIS A 65 -10.54 5.11 -4.18
CA HIS A 65 -9.42 4.42 -4.82
C HIS A 65 -9.21 3.07 -4.11
N THR A 66 -9.90 2.04 -4.54
CA THR A 66 -9.88 0.73 -3.87
C THR A 66 -8.50 0.08 -3.90
N ASP A 67 -7.74 0.24 -5.00
CA ASP A 67 -6.39 -0.32 -5.06
C ASP A 67 -5.49 0.29 -3.98
N ALA A 68 -5.59 1.60 -3.75
CA ALA A 68 -4.84 2.26 -2.67
C ALA A 68 -5.28 1.74 -1.29
N MET A 69 -6.57 1.46 -1.12
CA MET A 69 -7.09 0.89 0.13
C MET A 69 -6.49 -0.50 0.39
N PHE A 70 -6.37 -1.34 -0.65
CA PHE A 70 -5.73 -2.66 -0.52
C PHE A 70 -4.27 -2.52 -0.09
N VAL A 71 -3.52 -1.62 -0.71
CA VAL A 71 -2.11 -1.40 -0.36
C VAL A 71 -1.97 -0.87 1.06
N LEU A 72 -2.84 0.06 1.45
CA LEU A 72 -2.84 0.63 2.80
C LEU A 72 -3.19 -0.44 3.85
N ALA A 73 -4.19 -1.29 3.57
CA ALA A 73 -4.54 -2.40 4.45
C ALA A 73 -3.34 -3.33 4.65
N ARG A 74 -2.62 -3.63 3.56
CA ARG A 74 -1.41 -4.45 3.64
C ARG A 74 -0.33 -3.79 4.49
N ALA A 75 -0.14 -2.47 4.32
CA ALA A 75 0.83 -1.73 5.12
C ALA A 75 0.47 -1.75 6.60
N TYR A 76 -0.82 -1.56 6.93
CA TYR A 76 -1.28 -1.65 8.31
C TYR A 76 -1.05 -3.05 8.89
N TYR A 77 -1.38 -4.09 8.12
CA TYR A 77 -1.15 -5.47 8.56
C TYR A 77 0.33 -5.71 8.85
N SER A 78 1.20 -5.26 7.96
CA SER A 78 2.65 -5.46 8.08
C SER A 78 3.27 -4.70 9.26
N THR A 79 2.59 -3.66 9.75
CA THR A 79 3.04 -2.88 10.90
C THR A 79 2.24 -3.21 12.17
N TYR A 80 1.51 -4.30 12.16
CA TYR A 80 0.73 -4.81 13.29
C TYR A 80 -0.42 -3.90 13.72
N GLU A 81 -0.90 -3.03 12.83
CA GLU A 81 -2.07 -2.19 13.06
C GLU A 81 -3.30 -2.89 12.51
N PHE A 82 -3.68 -3.99 13.16
CA PHE A 82 -4.72 -4.90 12.67
C PHE A 82 -6.10 -4.24 12.59
N ASP A 83 -6.47 -3.43 13.58
CA ASP A 83 -7.77 -2.74 13.57
C ASP A 83 -7.90 -1.84 12.35
N LYS A 84 -6.85 -1.10 12.04
CA LYS A 84 -6.85 -0.21 10.87
C LYS A 84 -6.90 -0.99 9.55
N ALA A 85 -6.22 -2.15 9.49
CA ALA A 85 -6.29 -3.01 8.32
C ALA A 85 -7.72 -3.50 8.09
N VAL A 86 -8.40 -3.95 9.15
CA VAL A 86 -9.79 -4.38 9.07
C VAL A 86 -10.69 -3.24 8.59
N GLU A 87 -10.51 -2.03 9.11
CA GLU A 87 -11.28 -0.86 8.68
C GLU A 87 -11.13 -0.61 7.19
N MET A 88 -9.90 -0.77 6.65
CA MET A 88 -9.67 -0.57 5.23
C MET A 88 -10.38 -1.64 4.39
N TYR A 89 -10.34 -2.90 4.80
CA TYR A 89 -11.07 -3.95 4.08
C TYR A 89 -12.57 -3.73 4.13
N ASP A 90 -13.11 -3.31 5.28
CA ASP A 90 -14.53 -2.96 5.38
C ASP A 90 -14.90 -1.81 4.45
N LYS A 91 -14.02 -0.83 4.32
CA LYS A 91 -14.23 0.29 3.41
C LYS A 91 -14.26 -0.15 1.96
N ILE A 92 -13.33 -1.04 1.56
CA ILE A 92 -13.31 -1.61 0.21
C ILE A 92 -14.66 -2.31 -0.07
N ILE A 93 -15.10 -3.15 0.86
CA ILE A 93 -16.35 -3.90 0.72
C ILE A 93 -17.53 -2.94 0.52
N SER A 94 -17.53 -1.82 1.23
CA SER A 94 -18.64 -0.85 1.16
C SER A 94 -18.64 -0.02 -0.11
N VAL A 95 -17.50 0.23 -0.75
CA VAL A 95 -17.43 1.14 -1.90
C VAL A 95 -17.22 0.44 -3.25
N THR A 96 -16.75 -0.80 -3.26
CA THR A 96 -16.45 -1.49 -4.53
C THR A 96 -17.74 -2.00 -5.18
N THR A 97 -17.75 -1.95 -6.54
CA THR A 97 -18.78 -2.57 -7.33
C THR A 97 -18.29 -3.89 -7.94
N SER A 98 -17.03 -4.27 -7.66
CA SER A 98 -16.42 -5.48 -8.19
C SER A 98 -16.64 -6.65 -7.22
N ASP A 99 -17.30 -7.71 -7.68
CA ASP A 99 -17.49 -8.92 -6.87
C ASP A 99 -16.16 -9.55 -6.49
N LYS A 100 -15.18 -9.51 -7.41
CA LYS A 100 -13.84 -10.04 -7.13
C LYS A 100 -13.15 -9.26 -6.03
N LYS A 101 -13.16 -7.93 -6.10
CA LYS A 101 -12.53 -7.09 -5.07
C LYS A 101 -13.21 -7.28 -3.73
N LYS A 102 -14.53 -7.42 -3.72
CA LYS A 102 -15.28 -7.67 -2.49
C LYS A 102 -14.85 -8.99 -1.84
N ALA A 103 -14.78 -10.06 -2.65
CA ALA A 103 -14.36 -11.38 -2.18
C ALA A 103 -12.92 -11.36 -1.68
N ASP A 104 -12.01 -10.68 -2.40
CA ASP A 104 -10.61 -10.55 -1.99
C ASP A 104 -10.50 -9.80 -0.66
N ALA A 105 -11.26 -8.72 -0.49
CA ALA A 105 -11.25 -7.93 0.74
C ALA A 105 -11.79 -8.74 1.92
N GLU A 106 -12.86 -9.52 1.71
CA GLU A 106 -13.43 -10.38 2.75
C GLU A 106 -12.43 -11.46 3.17
N ALA A 107 -11.75 -12.09 2.21
CA ALA A 107 -10.74 -13.11 2.48
C ALA A 107 -9.56 -12.53 3.27
N ASN A 108 -9.06 -11.38 2.85
CA ASN A 108 -7.94 -10.72 3.51
C ASN A 108 -8.32 -10.23 4.91
N LYS A 109 -9.54 -9.72 5.07
CA LYS A 109 -10.05 -9.32 6.40
C LYS A 109 -10.02 -10.50 7.36
N LYS A 110 -10.43 -11.67 6.91
CA LYS A 110 -10.41 -12.89 7.73
C LYS A 110 -8.99 -13.23 8.17
N ILE A 111 -8.02 -13.12 7.26
CA ILE A 111 -6.61 -13.37 7.59
C ILE A 111 -6.14 -12.43 8.69
N VAL A 112 -6.49 -11.15 8.60
CA VAL A 112 -6.10 -10.15 9.60
C VAL A 112 -6.75 -10.46 10.96
N LEU A 113 -8.04 -10.79 10.95
CA LEU A 113 -8.75 -11.13 12.19
C LEU A 113 -8.14 -12.35 12.87
N ASP A 114 -7.80 -13.38 12.09
CA ASP A 114 -7.17 -14.59 12.62
C ASP A 114 -5.80 -14.26 13.24
N ALA A 115 -5.02 -13.40 12.59
CA ALA A 115 -3.72 -12.94 13.10
C ALA A 115 -3.90 -12.13 14.40
N SER A 116 -4.94 -11.29 14.46
CA SER A 116 -5.23 -10.47 15.63
C SER A 116 -5.57 -11.33 16.85
N TYR A 117 -6.35 -12.38 16.65
CA TYR A 117 -6.70 -13.31 17.75
C TYR A 117 -5.52 -14.17 18.20
N GLY A 118 -4.51 -14.35 17.35
CA GLY A 118 -3.29 -15.08 17.70
C GLY A 118 -2.31 -14.30 18.57
N GLN A 119 -2.60 -13.04 18.81
CA GLN A 119 -1.79 -12.16 19.66
C GLN A 119 -2.22 -12.27 21.16
#